data_9d0bf2a6dd9e0c49e829eb0ad7da342e
#
_entry.id   9d0bf2a6dd9e0c49e829eb0ad7da342e
#
_cell.length_a   1.000
_cell.length_b   1.000
_cell.length_c   1.000
_cell.angle_alpha   90.00
_cell.angle_beta   90.00
_cell.angle_gamma   90.00
#
_symmetry.space_group_name_H-M   'P 1'
#
loop_
_entity.id
_entity.type
_entity.pdbx_description
1 polymer ?
#
loop_
_entity_poly.entity_id
_entity_poly.type
_entity_poly.pdbx_seq_one_letter_code
_entity_poly.pdbx_strand_id
1 'polypeptide(L)'
;METEKEIKEHFISYQQTEQTIPYRKTLPHIRFVDTIGLVCPFLHQCDFSDLAIRQIEEYDHCLWEEVFPPHAYDLASHKPLGVFDWARGWGWYVLGLIETADLPGNKKRILNLSNHLLPFQKADGGFSCLVFNPNERFESSGSALFGLLFVHAYRVSGDERYLNAAIKIEKCTYEGYPSRWHR
;
A
#
# COMPACT_ATOMS: atom_id res chain seq x y z
N MET A 1 7.69 -28.86 1.23
CA MET A 1 7.80 -27.65 0.40
C MET A 1 6.72 -27.82 -0.65
N GLU A 2 5.63 -27.04 -0.53
CA GLU A 2 4.70 -26.96 -1.65
C GLU A 2 5.51 -26.58 -2.87
N THR A 3 5.30 -27.30 -3.93
CA THR A 3 6.12 -27.11 -5.11
C THR A 3 5.68 -25.84 -5.83
N GLU A 4 6.60 -25.18 -6.51
CA GLU A 4 6.29 -24.04 -7.39
C GLU A 4 5.07 -24.34 -8.30
N LYS A 5 4.91 -25.59 -8.68
CA LYS A 5 3.78 -26.07 -9.47
C LYS A 5 2.43 -25.91 -8.76
N GLU A 6 2.34 -26.29 -7.48
CA GLU A 6 1.09 -26.15 -6.71
C GLU A 6 0.68 -24.69 -6.52
N ILE A 7 1.66 -23.80 -6.31
CA ILE A 7 1.42 -22.37 -6.22
C ILE A 7 0.90 -21.82 -7.55
N LYS A 8 1.52 -22.20 -8.66
CA LYS A 8 1.05 -21.78 -10.00
C LYS A 8 -0.34 -22.31 -10.33
N GLU A 9 -0.62 -23.59 -10.04
CA GLU A 9 -1.96 -24.18 -10.22
C GLU A 9 -3.03 -23.43 -9.40
N HIS A 10 -2.68 -23.01 -8.18
CA HIS A 10 -3.57 -22.22 -7.35
C HIS A 10 -3.91 -20.87 -8.01
N PHE A 11 -2.92 -20.13 -8.52
CA PHE A 11 -3.18 -18.84 -9.20
C PHE A 11 -3.92 -19.00 -10.52
N ILE A 12 -3.63 -20.06 -11.29
CA ILE A 12 -4.35 -20.39 -12.52
C ILE A 12 -5.85 -20.56 -12.22
N SER A 13 -6.22 -21.18 -11.11
CA SER A 13 -7.62 -21.35 -10.73
C SER A 13 -8.36 -20.02 -10.51
N TYR A 14 -7.71 -19.03 -9.90
CA TYR A 14 -8.29 -17.68 -9.74
C TYR A 14 -8.32 -16.91 -11.06
N GLN A 15 -7.32 -17.08 -11.91
CA GLN A 15 -7.32 -16.45 -13.23
C GLN A 15 -8.46 -16.96 -14.11
N GLN A 16 -8.73 -18.26 -14.08
CA GLN A 16 -9.81 -18.88 -14.85
C GLN A 16 -11.21 -18.54 -14.37
N THR A 17 -11.39 -18.33 -13.06
CA THR A 17 -12.69 -18.01 -12.45
C THR A 17 -12.97 -16.52 -12.38
N GLU A 18 -12.04 -15.67 -12.85
CA GLU A 18 -12.11 -14.21 -12.74
C GLU A 18 -12.29 -13.68 -11.31
N GLN A 19 -12.00 -14.50 -10.32
CA GLN A 19 -12.07 -14.14 -8.91
C GLN A 19 -10.76 -13.49 -8.44
N THR A 20 -10.87 -12.67 -7.40
CA THR A 20 -9.72 -12.15 -6.66
C THR A 20 -9.36 -13.08 -5.51
N ILE A 21 -8.11 -12.99 -5.05
CA ILE A 21 -7.58 -13.84 -3.99
C ILE A 21 -7.98 -13.25 -2.64
N PRO A 22 -8.77 -13.96 -1.80
CA PRO A 22 -9.05 -13.51 -0.45
C PRO A 22 -7.82 -13.72 0.44
N TYR A 23 -7.63 -12.88 1.44
CA TYR A 23 -6.55 -13.06 2.43
C TYR A 23 -6.66 -14.40 3.17
N ARG A 24 -7.91 -14.86 3.41
CA ARG A 24 -8.21 -16.19 3.99
C ARG A 24 -9.35 -16.86 3.26
N LYS A 25 -9.19 -18.11 2.90
CA LYS A 25 -10.26 -18.93 2.27
C LYS A 25 -11.54 -19.02 3.12
N THR A 26 -11.41 -18.93 4.45
CA THR A 26 -12.54 -18.95 5.39
C THR A 26 -13.30 -17.63 5.47
N LEU A 27 -12.77 -16.57 4.88
CA LEU A 27 -13.35 -15.22 4.84
C LEU A 27 -13.35 -14.69 3.40
N PRO A 28 -14.05 -15.36 2.46
CA PRO A 28 -13.93 -15.07 1.02
C PRO A 28 -14.45 -13.69 0.62
N HIS A 29 -15.27 -13.06 1.45
CA HIS A 29 -15.84 -11.73 1.24
C HIS A 29 -15.04 -10.61 1.90
N ILE A 30 -14.02 -10.94 2.71
CA ILE A 30 -13.18 -9.91 3.35
C ILE A 30 -11.93 -9.65 2.50
N ARG A 31 -11.66 -8.37 2.27
CA ARG A 31 -10.43 -7.88 1.64
C ARG A 31 -9.58 -7.16 2.66
N PHE A 32 -8.34 -7.57 2.80
CA PHE A 32 -7.33 -6.90 3.62
C PHE A 32 -6.35 -6.16 2.72
N VAL A 33 -5.96 -4.96 3.13
CA VAL A 33 -4.97 -4.13 2.42
C VAL A 33 -3.63 -4.84 2.25
N ASP A 34 -3.28 -5.71 3.20
CA ASP A 34 -2.07 -6.55 3.17
C ASP A 34 -2.00 -7.41 1.89
N THR A 35 -3.14 -7.86 1.35
CA THR A 35 -3.18 -8.64 0.11
C THR A 35 -2.64 -7.84 -1.07
N ILE A 36 -2.87 -6.53 -1.11
CA ILE A 36 -2.35 -5.68 -2.18
C ILE A 36 -0.83 -5.61 -2.11
N GLY A 37 -0.26 -5.40 -0.92
CA GLY A 37 1.20 -5.29 -0.75
C GLY A 37 1.97 -6.59 -0.86
N LEU A 38 1.36 -7.72 -0.47
CA LEU A 38 2.05 -9.00 -0.42
C LEU A 38 1.82 -9.85 -1.68
N VAL A 39 0.61 -9.82 -2.22
CA VAL A 39 0.21 -10.73 -3.30
C VAL A 39 0.38 -10.10 -4.68
N CYS A 40 -0.01 -8.83 -4.87
CA CYS A 40 0.06 -8.22 -6.20
C CYS A 40 1.47 -8.14 -6.79
N PRO A 41 2.53 -7.76 -6.03
CA PRO A 41 3.89 -7.80 -6.54
C PRO A 41 4.33 -9.20 -6.95
N PHE A 42 3.99 -10.20 -6.14
CA PHE A 42 4.33 -11.59 -6.43
C PHE A 42 3.61 -12.11 -7.67
N LEU A 43 2.31 -11.82 -7.82
CA LEU A 43 1.55 -12.16 -9.02
C LEU A 43 2.17 -11.55 -10.27
N HIS A 44 2.52 -10.27 -10.21
CA HIS A 44 3.13 -9.56 -11.32
C HIS A 44 4.49 -10.16 -11.72
N GLN A 45 5.34 -10.50 -10.75
CA GLN A 45 6.63 -11.14 -10.98
C GLN A 45 6.51 -12.58 -11.53
N CYS A 46 5.39 -13.25 -11.30
CA CYS A 46 5.12 -14.61 -11.75
C CYS A 46 4.28 -14.68 -13.04
N ASP A 47 4.18 -13.59 -13.80
CA ASP A 47 3.42 -13.49 -15.07
C ASP A 47 1.89 -13.60 -14.90
N PHE A 48 1.36 -13.31 -13.69
CA PHE A 48 -0.07 -13.21 -13.42
C PHE A 48 -0.54 -11.75 -13.32
N SER A 49 -0.04 -10.88 -14.19
CA SER A 49 -0.32 -9.43 -14.14
C SER A 49 -1.81 -9.09 -14.22
N ASP A 50 -2.60 -9.83 -15.02
CA ASP A 50 -4.04 -9.61 -15.13
C ASP A 50 -4.76 -9.87 -13.81
N LEU A 51 -4.30 -10.87 -13.05
CA LEU A 51 -4.85 -11.15 -11.71
C LEU A 51 -4.43 -10.08 -10.71
N ALA A 52 -3.20 -9.57 -10.79
CA ALA A 52 -2.73 -8.44 -9.98
C ALA A 52 -3.55 -7.17 -10.25
N ILE A 53 -3.78 -6.85 -11.53
CA ILE A 53 -4.62 -5.71 -11.94
C ILE A 53 -6.01 -5.84 -11.33
N ARG A 54 -6.66 -6.97 -11.52
CA ARG A 54 -8.01 -7.25 -11.00
C ARG A 54 -8.09 -7.14 -9.47
N GLN A 55 -7.06 -7.62 -8.78
CA GLN A 55 -6.95 -7.51 -7.32
C GLN A 55 -6.91 -6.04 -6.86
N ILE A 56 -6.14 -5.20 -7.57
CA ILE A 56 -6.02 -3.77 -7.26
C ILE A 56 -7.32 -3.04 -7.63
N GLU A 57 -7.90 -3.32 -8.78
CA GLU A 57 -9.15 -2.70 -9.24
C GLU A 57 -10.34 -3.04 -8.34
N GLU A 58 -10.44 -4.28 -7.85
CA GLU A 58 -11.46 -4.62 -6.85
C GLU A 58 -11.23 -3.80 -5.56
N TYR A 59 -9.98 -3.62 -5.16
CA TYR A 59 -9.67 -2.86 -3.95
C TYR A 59 -9.92 -1.35 -4.11
N ASP A 60 -9.87 -0.81 -5.33
CA ASP A 60 -10.26 0.59 -5.59
C ASP A 60 -11.71 0.88 -5.14
N HIS A 61 -12.62 -0.09 -5.25
CA HIS A 61 -14.00 0.04 -4.76
C HIS A 61 -14.13 0.01 -3.23
N CYS A 62 -13.05 -0.34 -2.53
CA CYS A 62 -12.99 -0.35 -1.08
C CYS A 62 -12.43 0.96 -0.49
N LEU A 63 -11.84 1.83 -1.33
CA LEU A 63 -11.18 3.05 -0.89
C LEU A 63 -12.20 4.06 -0.35
N TRP A 64 -11.86 4.69 0.77
CA TRP A 64 -12.60 5.84 1.27
C TRP A 64 -12.17 7.09 0.51
N GLU A 65 -13.16 7.92 0.11
CA GLU A 65 -12.95 9.09 -0.75
C GLU A 65 -12.13 8.76 -2.02
N GLU A 66 -12.25 7.53 -2.53
CA GLU A 66 -11.54 7.04 -3.72
C GLU A 66 -10.01 7.08 -3.62
N VAL A 67 -9.45 7.23 -2.42
CA VAL A 67 -8.01 7.42 -2.19
C VAL A 67 -7.46 6.57 -1.05
N PHE A 68 -8.14 6.56 0.10
CA PHE A 68 -7.57 6.04 1.33
C PHE A 68 -7.97 4.58 1.58
N PRO A 69 -7.00 3.65 1.64
CA PRO A 69 -7.31 2.25 1.85
C PRO A 69 -7.74 1.98 3.30
N PRO A 70 -8.91 1.38 3.57
CA PRO A 70 -9.20 0.84 4.88
C PRO A 70 -8.27 -0.35 5.17
N HIS A 71 -8.07 -0.69 6.45
CA HIS A 71 -7.30 -1.90 6.80
C HIS A 71 -7.94 -3.16 6.22
N ALA A 72 -9.26 -3.26 6.31
CA ALA A 72 -10.01 -4.32 5.68
C ALA A 72 -11.38 -3.78 5.18
N TYR A 73 -12.01 -4.55 4.30
CA TYR A 73 -13.31 -4.22 3.74
C TYR A 73 -14.13 -5.50 3.57
N ASP A 74 -15.40 -5.42 3.94
CA ASP A 74 -16.37 -6.49 3.75
C ASP A 74 -17.19 -6.22 2.49
N LEU A 75 -16.94 -7.00 1.44
CA LEU A 75 -17.65 -6.92 0.16
C LEU A 75 -19.14 -7.27 0.28
N ALA A 76 -19.51 -8.12 1.25
CA ALA A 76 -20.91 -8.54 1.41
C ALA A 76 -21.78 -7.45 2.04
N SER A 77 -21.24 -6.72 3.02
CA SER A 77 -21.97 -5.62 3.68
C SER A 77 -21.62 -4.24 3.12
N HIS A 78 -20.64 -4.15 2.22
CA HIS A 78 -20.08 -2.91 1.68
C HIS A 78 -19.60 -1.94 2.77
N LYS A 79 -18.85 -2.46 3.76
CA LYS A 79 -18.36 -1.65 4.90
C LYS A 79 -16.87 -1.82 5.11
N PRO A 80 -16.17 -0.72 5.43
CA PRO A 80 -14.79 -0.80 5.91
C PRO A 80 -14.75 -1.46 7.30
N LEU A 81 -13.66 -2.18 7.57
CA LEU A 81 -13.41 -2.88 8.82
C LEU A 81 -12.04 -2.51 9.37
N GLY A 82 -11.91 -2.53 10.68
CA GLY A 82 -10.66 -2.29 11.37
C GLY A 82 -10.30 -0.81 11.49
N VAL A 83 -9.01 -0.54 11.75
CA VAL A 83 -8.50 0.82 11.90
C VAL A 83 -8.38 1.47 10.52
N PHE A 84 -8.95 2.65 10.38
CA PHE A 84 -9.12 3.29 9.09
C PHE A 84 -7.84 3.99 8.58
N ASP A 85 -7.24 4.86 9.38
CA ASP A 85 -6.11 5.72 9.03
C ASP A 85 -4.74 5.22 9.54
N TRP A 86 -4.58 3.91 9.61
CA TRP A 86 -3.35 3.28 10.09
C TRP A 86 -2.23 3.34 9.05
N ALA A 87 -1.18 4.12 9.35
CA ALA A 87 -0.08 4.41 8.42
C ALA A 87 0.60 3.15 7.85
N ARG A 88 0.84 2.10 8.67
CA ARG A 88 1.42 0.85 8.18
C ARG A 88 0.46 0.09 7.27
N GLY A 89 -0.84 0.12 7.54
CA GLY A 89 -1.85 -0.47 6.66
C GLY A 89 -1.82 0.20 5.29
N TRP A 90 -1.76 1.52 5.24
CA TRP A 90 -1.59 2.25 3.98
C TRP A 90 -0.25 1.95 3.31
N GLY A 91 0.78 1.67 4.09
CA GLY A 91 2.07 1.24 3.58
C GLY A 91 2.00 -0.05 2.76
N TRP A 92 1.15 -1.01 3.13
CA TRP A 92 0.91 -2.22 2.31
C TRP A 92 0.29 -1.88 0.95
N TYR A 93 -0.68 -0.98 0.92
CA TYR A 93 -1.24 -0.51 -0.35
C TYR A 93 -0.18 0.17 -1.22
N VAL A 94 0.61 1.07 -0.62
CA VAL A 94 1.74 1.73 -1.29
C VAL A 94 2.70 0.71 -1.87
N LEU A 95 3.12 -0.29 -1.10
CA LEU A 95 4.04 -1.33 -1.56
C LEU A 95 3.48 -2.05 -2.80
N GLY A 96 2.21 -2.43 -2.76
CA GLY A 96 1.56 -3.03 -3.93
C GLY A 96 1.60 -2.15 -5.17
N LEU A 97 1.31 -0.84 -5.02
CA LEU A 97 1.32 0.09 -6.14
C LEU A 97 2.71 0.37 -6.72
N ILE A 98 3.73 0.54 -5.88
CA ILE A 98 5.09 0.88 -6.35
C ILE A 98 5.79 -0.32 -6.99
N GLU A 99 5.59 -1.53 -6.46
CA GLU A 99 6.16 -2.77 -7.00
C GLU A 99 5.44 -3.24 -8.30
N THR A 100 4.31 -2.65 -8.61
CA THR A 100 3.53 -2.90 -9.83
C THR A 100 3.27 -1.59 -10.59
N ALA A 101 4.19 -0.63 -10.51
CA ALA A 101 3.98 0.73 -11.03
C ALA A 101 3.82 0.81 -12.56
N ASP A 102 4.27 -0.18 -13.30
CA ASP A 102 4.12 -0.33 -14.75
C ASP A 102 2.74 -0.88 -15.16
N LEU A 103 1.97 -1.48 -14.22
CA LEU A 103 0.62 -1.94 -14.51
C LEU A 103 -0.34 -0.77 -14.78
N PRO A 104 -1.36 -0.99 -15.62
CA PRO A 104 -2.35 0.04 -15.97
C PRO A 104 -2.96 0.72 -14.75
N GLY A 105 -3.03 2.05 -14.78
CA GLY A 105 -3.66 2.85 -13.72
C GLY A 105 -2.79 3.12 -12.50
N ASN A 106 -1.74 2.34 -12.20
CA ASN A 106 -0.98 2.48 -10.96
C ASN A 106 -0.21 3.79 -10.86
N LYS A 107 0.32 4.34 -11.97
CA LYS A 107 0.91 5.68 -11.97
C LYS A 107 -0.09 6.76 -11.50
N LYS A 108 -1.35 6.64 -11.93
CA LYS A 108 -2.42 7.56 -11.50
C LYS A 108 -2.73 7.38 -10.02
N ARG A 109 -2.82 6.13 -9.52
CA ARG A 109 -3.05 5.82 -8.11
C ARG A 109 -1.92 6.36 -7.22
N ILE A 110 -0.66 6.16 -7.65
CA ILE A 110 0.54 6.70 -6.97
C ILE A 110 0.45 8.22 -6.84
N LEU A 111 0.17 8.94 -7.92
CA LEU A 111 0.05 10.41 -7.90
C LEU A 111 -1.12 10.88 -7.04
N ASN A 112 -2.26 10.23 -7.16
CA ASN A 112 -3.45 10.57 -6.40
C ASN A 112 -3.21 10.42 -4.89
N LEU A 113 -2.74 9.25 -4.45
CA LEU A 113 -2.43 9.00 -3.05
C LEU A 113 -1.34 9.95 -2.52
N SER A 114 -0.30 10.21 -3.31
CA SER A 114 0.77 11.13 -2.93
C SER A 114 0.26 12.55 -2.69
N ASN A 115 -0.59 13.07 -3.57
CA ASN A 115 -1.21 14.38 -3.38
C ASN A 115 -2.02 14.47 -2.09
N HIS A 116 -2.78 13.43 -1.77
CA HIS A 116 -3.62 13.41 -0.58
C HIS A 116 -2.83 13.17 0.71
N LEU A 117 -1.67 12.52 0.65
CA LEU A 117 -0.81 12.30 1.80
C LEU A 117 0.05 13.52 2.18
N LEU A 118 0.46 14.33 1.21
CA LEU A 118 1.35 15.48 1.46
C LEU A 118 0.89 16.40 2.62
N PRO A 119 -0.40 16.76 2.76
CA PRO A 119 -0.86 17.63 3.85
C PRO A 119 -0.72 17.03 5.25
N PHE A 120 -0.58 15.71 5.36
CA PHE A 120 -0.47 15.02 6.64
C PHE A 120 0.99 14.77 7.08
N GLN A 121 1.96 15.15 6.23
CA GLN A 121 3.37 15.08 6.61
C GLN A 121 3.64 16.06 7.74
N LYS A 122 4.17 15.56 8.85
CA LYS A 122 4.51 16.36 10.03
C LYS A 122 5.67 17.31 9.74
N ALA A 123 5.83 18.34 10.59
CA ALA A 123 6.92 19.31 10.47
C ALA A 123 8.30 18.65 10.57
N ASP A 124 8.43 17.57 11.36
CA ASP A 124 9.65 16.77 11.47
C ASP A 124 9.93 15.89 10.24
N GLY A 125 9.00 15.81 9.31
CA GLY A 125 9.10 15.04 8.06
C GLY A 125 8.44 13.68 8.11
N GLY A 126 8.12 13.14 9.27
CA GLY A 126 7.50 11.83 9.43
C GLY A 126 5.99 11.82 9.32
N PHE A 127 5.39 10.66 9.54
CA PHE A 127 3.96 10.46 9.65
C PHE A 127 3.59 9.84 10.99
N SER A 128 2.41 10.12 11.46
CA SER A 128 1.84 9.53 12.68
C SER A 128 1.33 8.12 12.44
N CYS A 129 1.23 7.32 13.50
CA CYS A 129 0.65 5.99 13.46
C CYS A 129 -0.79 5.99 12.92
N LEU A 130 -1.57 7.01 13.32
CA LEU A 130 -2.84 7.39 12.71
C LEU A 130 -2.59 8.63 11.86
N VAL A 131 -2.69 8.48 10.54
CA VAL A 131 -2.26 9.51 9.57
C VAL A 131 -2.99 10.83 9.77
N PHE A 132 -4.28 10.78 10.10
CA PHE A 132 -5.09 11.97 10.30
C PHE A 132 -4.93 12.63 11.69
N ASN A 133 -4.22 11.97 12.63
CA ASN A 133 -3.93 12.53 13.92
C ASN A 133 -2.44 12.87 14.08
N PRO A 134 -2.03 14.13 13.83
CA PRO A 134 -0.61 14.51 13.88
C PRO A 134 0.01 14.44 15.30
N ASN A 135 -0.82 14.34 16.34
CA ASN A 135 -0.35 14.23 17.72
C ASN A 135 -0.03 12.79 18.15
N GLU A 136 -0.37 11.82 17.30
CA GLU A 136 0.01 10.44 17.56
C GLU A 136 1.51 10.21 17.35
N ARG A 137 1.99 9.11 17.95
CA ARG A 137 3.39 8.72 17.83
C ARG A 137 3.81 8.55 16.38
N PHE A 138 5.09 8.81 16.15
CA PHE A 138 5.74 8.54 14.86
C PHE A 138 5.65 7.04 14.49
N GLU A 139 5.36 6.77 13.23
CA GLU A 139 5.32 5.43 12.67
C GLU A 139 6.38 5.29 11.57
N SER A 140 7.45 4.55 11.85
CA SER A 140 8.63 4.46 10.98
C SER A 140 8.40 3.69 9.71
N SER A 141 7.66 2.57 9.78
CA SER A 141 7.46 1.70 8.61
C SER A 141 6.55 2.33 7.56
N GLY A 142 5.43 2.92 7.98
CA GLY A 142 4.54 3.66 7.09
C GLY A 142 5.23 4.89 6.52
N SER A 143 5.96 5.65 7.35
CA SER A 143 6.74 6.80 6.88
C SER A 143 7.75 6.41 5.81
N ALA A 144 8.50 5.33 5.98
CA ALA A 144 9.46 4.86 5.00
C ALA A 144 8.79 4.48 3.67
N LEU A 145 7.66 3.76 3.72
CA LEU A 145 6.89 3.40 2.52
C LEU A 145 6.29 4.64 1.83
N PHE A 146 5.82 5.64 2.58
CA PHE A 146 5.37 6.91 2.00
C PHE A 146 6.54 7.70 1.38
N GLY A 147 7.75 7.59 1.93
CA GLY A 147 8.96 8.12 1.30
C GLY A 147 9.20 7.51 -0.08
N LEU A 148 9.10 6.18 -0.19
CA LEU A 148 9.18 5.49 -1.48
C LEU A 148 8.06 5.90 -2.43
N LEU A 149 6.82 6.03 -1.94
CA LEU A 149 5.70 6.53 -2.73
C LEU A 149 6.02 7.91 -3.34
N PHE A 150 6.52 8.85 -2.54
CA PHE A 150 6.88 10.18 -3.01
C PHE A 150 8.03 10.16 -4.02
N VAL A 151 9.02 9.29 -3.86
CA VAL A 151 10.07 9.11 -4.88
C VAL A 151 9.47 8.63 -6.20
N HIS A 152 8.54 7.67 -6.17
CA HIS A 152 7.84 7.20 -7.37
C HIS A 152 6.96 8.30 -7.99
N ALA A 153 6.23 9.06 -7.17
CA ALA A 153 5.43 10.19 -7.64
C ALA A 153 6.29 11.26 -8.33
N TYR A 154 7.46 11.59 -7.76
CA TYR A 154 8.43 12.48 -8.40
C TYR A 154 8.91 11.94 -9.74
N ARG A 155 9.28 10.66 -9.81
CA ARG A 155 9.73 10.04 -11.08
C ARG A 155 8.66 10.08 -12.17
N VAL A 156 7.39 10.01 -11.80
CA VAL A 156 6.27 10.03 -12.75
C VAL A 156 5.93 11.45 -13.19
N SER A 157 6.00 12.45 -12.29
CA SER A 157 5.48 13.79 -12.52
C SER A 157 6.54 14.89 -12.72
N GLY A 158 7.75 14.68 -12.17
CA GLY A 158 8.76 15.72 -12.05
C GLY A 158 8.47 16.78 -10.97
N ASP A 159 7.44 16.61 -10.15
CA ASP A 159 7.03 17.58 -9.14
C ASP A 159 7.94 17.53 -7.91
N GLU A 160 8.75 18.55 -7.72
CA GLU A 160 9.72 18.70 -6.62
C GLU A 160 9.11 18.62 -5.22
N ARG A 161 7.80 18.87 -5.07
CA ARG A 161 7.13 18.74 -3.77
C ARG A 161 7.27 17.31 -3.23
N TYR A 162 7.17 16.30 -4.09
CA TYR A 162 7.32 14.90 -3.69
C TYR A 162 8.77 14.55 -3.31
N LEU A 163 9.75 15.02 -4.09
CA LEU A 163 11.16 14.80 -3.75
C LEU A 163 11.50 15.43 -2.40
N ASN A 164 11.05 16.68 -2.17
CA ASN A 164 11.27 17.38 -0.91
C ASN A 164 10.59 16.65 0.27
N ALA A 165 9.40 16.08 0.07
CA ALA A 165 8.72 15.28 1.09
C ALA A 165 9.49 14.00 1.42
N ALA A 166 9.99 13.28 0.41
CA ALA A 166 10.80 12.08 0.61
C ALA A 166 12.11 12.37 1.37
N ILE A 167 12.81 13.45 1.03
CA ILE A 167 14.04 13.88 1.73
C ILE A 167 13.77 14.21 3.21
N LYS A 168 12.61 14.84 3.52
CA LYS A 168 12.25 15.10 4.91
C LYS A 168 12.01 13.81 5.70
N ILE A 169 11.37 12.80 5.08
CA ILE A 169 11.17 11.49 5.72
C ILE A 169 12.51 10.81 6.00
N GLU A 170 13.42 10.81 5.05
CA GLU A 170 14.75 10.22 5.20
C GLU A 170 15.47 10.81 6.40
N LYS A 171 15.52 12.14 6.50
CA LYS A 171 16.13 12.83 7.65
C LYS A 171 15.46 12.47 8.97
N CYS A 172 14.13 12.47 9.02
CA CYS A 172 13.38 12.11 10.22
C CYS A 172 13.65 10.67 10.69
N THR A 173 13.74 9.73 9.76
CA THR A 173 14.01 8.32 10.09
C THR A 173 15.45 8.11 10.55
N TYR A 174 16.40 8.87 10.04
CA TYR A 174 17.82 8.75 10.40
C TYR A 174 18.15 9.46 11.72
N GLU A 175 17.64 10.67 11.94
CA GLU A 175 17.90 11.50 13.12
C GLU A 175 17.02 11.14 14.33
N GLY A 176 15.81 10.62 14.06
CA GLY A 176 14.83 10.25 15.09
C GLY A 176 15.11 8.93 15.83
N TYR A 177 16.14 8.16 15.42
CA TYR A 177 16.63 7.02 16.16
C TYR A 177 17.82 7.46 17.03
N PRO A 178 17.59 7.83 18.32
CA PRO A 178 18.70 7.99 19.24
C PRO A 178 19.46 6.67 19.27
N SER A 179 20.77 6.72 19.25
CA SER A 179 21.72 5.61 19.31
C SER A 179 21.61 4.76 20.61
N ARG A 180 20.41 4.31 20.95
CA ARG A 180 20.13 3.45 22.13
C ARG A 180 20.51 1.97 21.92
N TRP A 181 20.96 1.60 20.74
CA TRP A 181 21.36 0.22 20.43
C TRP A 181 22.88 -0.01 20.48
N HIS A 182 23.67 0.97 20.94
CA HIS A 182 25.11 0.84 21.15
C HIS A 182 25.47 0.86 22.65
N ARG A 183 24.71 0.14 23.50
CA ARG A 183 25.16 -0.22 24.85
C ARG A 183 24.88 -1.67 25.14
#